data_badfb87908ee90692fd0e2f053c18227
#
_entry.id   badfb87908ee90692fd0e2f053c18227
#
_cell.length_a   1.000
_cell.length_b   1.000
_cell.length_c   1.000
_cell.angle_alpha   90.00
_cell.angle_beta   90.00
_cell.angle_gamma   90.00
#
_symmetry.space_group_name_H-M   'P 1'
#
loop_
_entity.id
_entity.type
_entity.pdbx_description
1 polymer ?
#
loop_
_entity_poly.entity_id
_entity_poly.type
_entity_poly.pdbx_seq_one_letter_code
_entity_poly.pdbx_strand_id
1 'polypeptide(L)'
;MQYYLSKSTLSAIFAIALFSILGSMTLHHVYGDGFAMENLPPATVGNKKIQVFIQLTPPILTSGVTQDKTLFLRVFDANTNETVQKYSLRIEVTKGNQLLMRDLFSTNTGTITLKIIPTDTIGKWTIQADKDPILDTWMSINGGPINVLAPILKEGGLYHIHMEMETINFLVTPFTPDTAPKFDSYLSVGDISNHTITFNNNNYNSEIISYYDKINNDFSFDPSKLQISYSMPFDWNTTRFQDRPIFVHEEIHIPKSFKEFTDTPTYTASMNGNPITGRRLIVDPYSLGDSVIAHILLNKIDIDNFAKTTLPGKNTMDFQLSPAAPNVQTSSSVLTDFGGWGIKLGWSPMQITADTQNSLKLTFFDAFTEQQVAGDVNYDIKILDKDGNTAISETGLKAKGGIDTQSINLPSNGIYRIEINIKSIVNNGLPDSTRIGIGRGDLVIPSTVTSDTVKVPEFGPVASLVLVIAIVSVVAVTAKTRLR
;
A
#
# COMPACT_ATOMS: atom_id res chain seq x y z
N MET A 1 -14.79 -35.67 35.20
CA MET A 1 -13.79 -34.85 35.93
C MET A 1 -13.44 -33.68 35.03
N GLN A 2 -14.14 -32.54 35.19
CA GLN A 2 -13.92 -31.33 34.38
C GLN A 2 -12.86 -30.49 35.08
N TYR A 3 -11.72 -30.29 34.42
CA TYR A 3 -10.68 -29.36 34.90
C TYR A 3 -11.05 -27.95 34.48
N TYR A 4 -11.43 -27.12 35.42
CA TYR A 4 -11.53 -25.66 35.24
C TYR A 4 -10.13 -25.06 35.34
N LEU A 5 -9.59 -24.59 34.23
CA LEU A 5 -8.39 -23.75 34.23
C LEU A 5 -8.73 -22.40 34.88
N SER A 6 -7.90 -21.97 35.83
CA SER A 6 -8.12 -20.70 36.51
C SER A 6 -7.94 -19.49 35.53
N LYS A 7 -8.64 -18.38 35.77
CA LYS A 7 -8.51 -17.15 34.93
C LYS A 7 -7.07 -16.66 34.81
N SER A 8 -6.22 -16.89 35.82
CA SER A 8 -4.80 -16.57 35.80
C SER A 8 -3.99 -17.44 34.83
N THR A 9 -4.35 -18.72 34.68
CA THR A 9 -3.68 -19.64 33.73
C THR A 9 -4.07 -19.30 32.27
N LEU A 10 -5.31 -18.87 32.02
CA LEU A 10 -5.75 -18.43 30.70
C LEU A 10 -5.05 -17.13 30.28
N SER A 11 -4.89 -16.16 31.20
CA SER A 11 -4.15 -14.91 30.95
C SER A 11 -2.66 -15.15 30.70
N ALA A 12 -2.04 -16.12 31.38
CA ALA A 12 -0.64 -16.47 31.14
C ALA A 12 -0.45 -17.17 29.78
N ILE A 13 -1.39 -18.04 29.37
CA ILE A 13 -1.34 -18.70 28.05
C ILE A 13 -1.57 -17.68 26.93
N PHE A 14 -2.47 -16.69 27.12
CA PHE A 14 -2.70 -15.64 26.15
C PHE A 14 -1.50 -14.69 26.03
N ALA A 15 -0.83 -14.36 27.14
CA ALA A 15 0.40 -13.57 27.15
C ALA A 15 1.56 -14.32 26.47
N ILE A 16 1.71 -15.63 26.71
CA ILE A 16 2.73 -16.47 26.07
C ILE A 16 2.44 -16.64 24.56
N ALA A 17 1.18 -16.77 24.14
CA ALA A 17 0.80 -16.83 22.73
C ALA A 17 1.04 -15.50 22.02
N LEU A 18 0.78 -14.36 22.67
CA LEU A 18 1.11 -13.02 22.14
C LEU A 18 2.63 -12.82 22.03
N PHE A 19 3.40 -13.30 23.03
CA PHE A 19 4.86 -13.22 23.04
C PHE A 19 5.52 -14.15 22.00
N SER A 20 4.96 -15.31 21.73
CA SER A 20 5.46 -16.23 20.69
C SER A 20 5.17 -15.73 19.27
N ILE A 21 4.12 -14.95 19.05
CA ILE A 21 3.83 -14.29 17.78
C ILE A 21 4.79 -13.09 17.56
N LEU A 22 5.18 -12.39 18.64
CA LEU A 22 6.15 -11.29 18.58
C LEU A 22 7.62 -11.75 18.48
N GLY A 23 7.92 -12.97 18.91
CA GLY A 23 9.30 -13.51 18.97
C GLY A 23 9.86 -14.04 17.65
N SER A 24 9.05 -14.16 16.59
CA SER A 24 9.47 -14.73 15.29
C SER A 24 9.48 -13.71 14.12
N MET A 25 9.23 -12.43 14.39
CA MET A 25 9.33 -11.41 13.35
C MET A 25 10.78 -10.99 13.16
N THR A 26 11.47 -11.59 12.21
CA THR A 26 12.65 -10.97 11.61
C THR A 26 12.18 -9.83 10.74
N LEU A 27 12.23 -8.65 11.33
CA LEU A 27 11.82 -7.40 10.73
C LEU A 27 12.78 -7.05 9.59
N HIS A 28 12.46 -7.42 8.36
CA HIS A 28 13.05 -6.78 7.20
C HIS A 28 12.55 -5.33 7.18
N HIS A 29 13.44 -4.43 6.83
CA HIS A 29 13.27 -2.98 6.92
C HIS A 29 12.00 -2.52 6.18
N VAL A 30 10.92 -2.30 6.91
CA VAL A 30 9.75 -1.57 6.41
C VAL A 30 9.96 -0.11 6.81
N TYR A 31 10.40 0.68 5.86
CA TYR A 31 10.43 2.14 5.97
C TYR A 31 9.26 2.66 5.17
N GLY A 32 8.49 3.62 5.70
CA GLY A 32 7.44 4.09 4.83
C GLY A 32 6.62 5.26 5.32
N ASP A 33 6.32 6.08 4.36
CA ASP A 33 5.31 7.13 4.40
C ASP A 33 4.05 6.55 3.73
N GLY A 34 2.91 6.58 4.40
CA GLY A 34 1.69 5.95 3.92
C GLY A 34 1.36 4.59 4.55
N PHE A 35 2.02 4.21 5.64
CA PHE A 35 1.75 2.97 6.37
C PHE A 35 1.42 3.25 7.83
N ALA A 36 0.65 2.36 8.45
CA ALA A 36 0.35 2.43 9.89
C ALA A 36 1.46 1.84 10.77
N MET A 37 2.51 1.25 10.17
CA MET A 37 3.66 0.68 10.87
C MET A 37 4.92 0.77 10.03
N GLU A 38 6.07 0.92 10.70
CA GLU A 38 7.37 0.88 10.03
C GLU A 38 8.52 0.48 10.98
N ASN A 39 9.65 0.04 10.37
CA ASN A 39 10.94 -0.03 11.03
C ASN A 39 11.78 1.19 10.59
N LEU A 40 12.22 1.99 11.54
CA LEU A 40 12.97 3.21 11.24
C LEU A 40 14.43 2.92 10.89
N PRO A 41 15.11 3.83 10.17
CA PRO A 41 16.55 3.71 9.91
C PRO A 41 17.33 3.55 11.21
N PRO A 42 18.31 2.62 11.27
CA PRO A 42 19.06 2.41 12.49
C PRO A 42 20.03 3.56 12.78
N ALA A 43 20.12 3.96 14.04
CA ALA A 43 21.13 4.89 14.54
C ALA A 43 22.28 4.11 15.21
N THR A 44 23.51 4.64 15.09
CA THR A 44 24.69 4.02 15.74
C THR A 44 24.84 4.55 17.15
N VAL A 45 24.88 3.65 18.15
CA VAL A 45 25.10 3.97 19.56
C VAL A 45 26.23 3.07 20.08
N GLY A 46 27.41 3.62 20.23
CA GLY A 46 28.61 2.86 20.53
C GLY A 46 28.91 1.84 19.43
N ASN A 47 28.91 0.54 19.76
CA ASN A 47 29.11 -0.57 18.84
C ASN A 47 27.82 -1.22 18.34
N LYS A 48 26.65 -0.68 18.72
CA LYS A 48 25.34 -1.21 18.34
C LYS A 48 24.66 -0.36 17.29
N LYS A 49 23.86 -1.00 16.45
CA LYS A 49 22.90 -0.32 15.55
C LYS A 49 21.51 -0.43 16.15
N ILE A 50 21.06 0.65 16.76
CA ILE A 50 19.76 0.74 17.44
C ILE A 50 18.69 1.11 16.41
N GLN A 51 17.61 0.35 16.40
CA GLN A 51 16.48 0.52 15.49
C GLN A 51 15.17 0.60 16.29
N VAL A 52 14.20 1.33 15.77
CA VAL A 52 12.86 1.45 16.36
C VAL A 52 11.85 0.86 15.39
N PHE A 53 11.05 -0.08 15.87
CA PHE A 53 9.77 -0.44 15.26
C PHE A 53 8.67 0.40 15.88
N ILE A 54 7.78 0.93 15.05
CA ILE A 54 6.65 1.77 15.45
C ILE A 54 5.38 1.34 14.72
N GLN A 55 4.24 1.37 15.40
CA GLN A 55 2.94 1.00 14.86
C GLN A 55 1.82 1.83 15.47
N LEU A 56 0.94 2.36 14.63
CA LEU A 56 -0.38 2.88 15.02
C LEU A 56 -1.46 1.81 14.83
N THR A 57 -2.37 1.70 15.78
CA THR A 57 -3.54 0.82 15.71
C THR A 57 -4.79 1.59 16.18
N PRO A 58 -5.92 1.51 15.47
CA PRO A 58 -6.15 0.77 14.23
C PRO A 58 -5.50 1.45 13.01
N PRO A 59 -5.28 0.72 11.92
CA PRO A 59 -4.77 1.31 10.67
C PRO A 59 -5.82 2.15 9.93
N ILE A 60 -7.10 2.00 10.27
CA ILE A 60 -8.23 2.75 9.71
C ILE A 60 -9.13 3.20 10.85
N LEU A 61 -9.52 4.47 10.84
CA LEU A 61 -10.50 5.02 11.77
C LEU A 61 -11.89 5.00 11.15
N THR A 62 -12.85 4.41 11.87
CA THR A 62 -14.25 4.41 11.49
C THR A 62 -15.01 5.41 12.36
N SER A 63 -15.68 6.35 11.73
CA SER A 63 -16.50 7.36 12.43
C SER A 63 -17.59 6.69 13.26
N GLY A 64 -17.77 7.15 14.51
CA GLY A 64 -18.81 6.64 15.40
C GLY A 64 -18.54 5.28 16.06
N VAL A 65 -17.43 4.63 15.74
CA VAL A 65 -17.02 3.35 16.36
C VAL A 65 -15.99 3.61 17.46
N THR A 66 -16.25 3.06 18.66
CA THR A 66 -15.26 3.07 19.74
C THR A 66 -14.23 1.99 19.48
N GLN A 67 -13.00 2.41 19.21
CA GLN A 67 -11.86 1.53 18.96
C GLN A 67 -10.76 1.83 19.96
N ASP A 68 -10.07 0.80 20.46
CA ASP A 68 -8.83 0.99 21.21
C ASP A 68 -7.75 1.52 20.26
N LYS A 69 -7.18 2.68 20.60
CA LYS A 69 -6.18 3.38 19.80
C LYS A 69 -4.84 3.30 20.51
N THR A 70 -3.82 2.80 19.82
CA THR A 70 -2.50 2.62 20.42
C THR A 70 -1.39 3.08 19.51
N LEU A 71 -0.34 3.62 20.11
CA LEU A 71 0.98 3.79 19.52
C LEU A 71 1.93 2.81 20.21
N PHE A 72 2.41 1.83 19.47
CA PHE A 72 3.34 0.82 19.95
C PHE A 72 4.75 1.09 19.44
N LEU A 73 5.74 0.92 20.31
CA LEU A 73 7.16 1.14 20.04
C LEU A 73 7.97 -0.04 20.60
N ARG A 74 8.93 -0.51 19.81
CA ARG A 74 9.95 -1.48 20.24
C ARG A 74 11.32 -0.99 19.79
N VAL A 75 12.26 -0.91 20.70
CA VAL A 75 13.66 -0.62 20.38
C VAL A 75 14.46 -1.91 20.39
N PHE A 76 15.29 -2.12 19.36
CA PHE A 76 16.08 -3.34 19.22
C PHE A 76 17.41 -3.08 18.52
N ASP A 77 18.36 -4.01 18.67
CA ASP A 77 19.62 -4.02 17.92
C ASP A 77 19.37 -4.59 16.52
N ALA A 78 19.58 -3.78 15.49
CA ALA A 78 19.32 -4.16 14.10
C ALA A 78 20.18 -5.34 13.59
N ASN A 79 21.32 -5.64 14.24
CA ASN A 79 22.18 -6.73 13.83
C ASN A 79 21.74 -8.07 14.44
N THR A 80 21.22 -8.06 15.69
CA THR A 80 20.86 -9.27 16.43
C THR A 80 19.37 -9.47 16.60
N ASN A 81 18.58 -8.43 16.32
CA ASN A 81 17.14 -8.36 16.60
C ASN A 81 16.80 -8.48 18.11
N GLU A 82 17.79 -8.37 18.98
CA GLU A 82 17.56 -8.38 20.43
C GLU A 82 16.92 -7.07 20.87
N THR A 83 15.87 -7.17 21.68
CA THR A 83 15.20 -5.99 22.24
C THR A 83 16.11 -5.28 23.22
N VAL A 84 16.31 -3.98 23.03
CA VAL A 84 17.04 -3.10 23.94
C VAL A 84 16.14 -2.79 25.11
N GLN A 85 16.60 -3.08 26.32
CA GLN A 85 15.90 -2.80 27.57
C GLN A 85 16.39 -1.52 28.23
N LYS A 86 15.59 -0.97 29.17
CA LYS A 86 15.97 0.14 30.06
C LYS A 86 16.41 1.39 29.30
N TYR A 87 15.51 1.95 28.52
CA TYR A 87 15.75 3.19 27.80
C TYR A 87 14.65 4.22 28.07
N SER A 88 14.94 5.48 27.74
CA SER A 88 13.95 6.56 27.69
C SER A 88 13.95 7.23 26.32
N LEU A 89 12.75 7.59 25.87
CA LEU A 89 12.49 8.28 24.61
C LEU A 89 11.65 9.54 24.86
N ARG A 90 12.09 10.66 24.35
CA ARG A 90 11.23 11.81 24.11
C ARG A 90 10.43 11.52 22.85
N ILE A 91 9.13 11.58 22.95
CA ILE A 91 8.22 11.33 21.82
C ILE A 91 7.43 12.61 21.55
N GLU A 92 7.52 13.08 20.31
CA GLU A 92 6.73 14.18 19.81
C GLU A 92 5.82 13.67 18.68
N VAL A 93 4.54 14.00 18.74
CA VAL A 93 3.55 13.66 17.71
C VAL A 93 2.98 14.95 17.14
N THR A 94 3.09 15.09 15.83
CA THR A 94 2.51 16.21 15.08
C THR A 94 1.63 15.71 13.94
N LYS A 95 0.67 16.55 13.49
CA LYS A 95 -0.08 16.37 12.25
C LYS A 95 0.00 17.67 11.45
N GLY A 96 0.60 17.62 10.28
CA GLY A 96 1.03 18.84 9.59
C GLY A 96 1.96 19.66 10.48
N ASN A 97 1.67 20.94 10.66
CA ASN A 97 2.45 21.84 11.53
C ASN A 97 1.95 21.90 12.98
N GLN A 98 1.03 21.02 13.36
CA GLN A 98 0.34 21.07 14.64
C GLN A 98 0.93 20.07 15.63
N LEU A 99 1.46 20.56 16.75
CA LEU A 99 1.91 19.71 17.87
C LEU A 99 0.69 19.14 18.61
N LEU A 100 0.62 17.80 18.68
CA LEU A 100 -0.44 17.08 19.36
C LEU A 100 -0.02 16.56 20.73
N MET A 101 1.26 16.18 20.87
CA MET A 101 1.87 15.72 22.13
C MET A 101 3.38 15.83 22.04
N ARG A 102 4.02 16.13 23.20
CA ARG A 102 5.45 15.96 23.42
C ARG A 102 5.68 15.59 24.87
N ASP A 103 6.24 14.41 25.13
CA ASP A 103 6.54 13.96 26.50
C ASP A 103 7.68 12.94 26.53
N LEU A 104 8.15 12.60 27.73
CA LEU A 104 9.28 11.70 27.96
C LEU A 104 8.80 10.39 28.57
N PHE A 105 9.09 9.28 27.91
CA PHE A 105 8.65 7.95 28.29
C PHE A 105 9.84 7.02 28.53
N SER A 106 9.70 6.08 29.45
CA SER A 106 10.72 5.06 29.73
C SER A 106 10.13 3.67 29.85
N THR A 107 10.98 2.67 29.66
CA THR A 107 10.63 1.26 29.83
C THR A 107 11.80 0.44 30.33
N ASN A 108 11.51 -0.58 31.10
CA ASN A 108 12.50 -1.58 31.54
C ASN A 108 12.49 -2.86 30.68
N THR A 109 11.49 -3.06 29.84
CA THR A 109 11.30 -4.27 29.01
C THR A 109 11.67 -4.10 27.54
N GLY A 110 11.82 -2.85 27.08
CA GLY A 110 12.18 -2.51 25.71
C GLY A 110 11.00 -2.27 24.77
N THR A 111 9.78 -2.24 25.29
CA THR A 111 8.57 -1.85 24.57
C THR A 111 7.85 -0.72 25.32
N ILE A 112 7.26 0.20 24.56
CA ILE A 112 6.37 1.25 25.06
C ILE A 112 5.06 1.13 24.30
N THR A 113 3.95 1.05 25.04
CA THR A 113 2.60 1.07 24.48
C THR A 113 1.86 2.27 25.03
N LEU A 114 1.54 3.23 24.17
CA LEU A 114 0.71 4.38 24.53
C LEU A 114 -0.73 4.05 24.11
N LYS A 115 -1.63 3.94 25.09
CA LYS A 115 -3.08 3.85 24.83
C LYS A 115 -3.62 5.27 24.66
N ILE A 116 -4.02 5.61 23.45
CA ILE A 116 -4.47 6.95 23.08
C ILE A 116 -5.97 7.11 23.40
N ILE A 117 -6.29 8.12 24.17
CA ILE A 117 -7.65 8.56 24.45
C ILE A 117 -7.79 9.93 23.80
N PRO A 118 -8.44 10.03 22.62
CA PRO A 118 -8.53 11.28 21.87
C PRO A 118 -9.28 12.37 22.65
N THR A 119 -8.72 13.61 22.61
CA THR A 119 -9.34 14.81 23.17
C THR A 119 -9.51 15.89 22.12
N ASP A 120 -10.33 16.90 22.41
CA ASP A 120 -10.62 17.97 21.44
C ASP A 120 -9.64 19.17 21.56
N THR A 121 -8.91 19.27 22.65
CA THR A 121 -8.08 20.45 22.91
C THR A 121 -6.68 20.29 22.38
N ILE A 122 -6.38 21.00 21.28
CA ILE A 122 -5.05 21.05 20.67
C ILE A 122 -4.04 21.72 21.63
N GLY A 123 -2.81 21.19 21.64
CA GLY A 123 -1.72 21.70 22.48
C GLY A 123 -1.88 21.36 23.97
N LYS A 124 -2.84 20.51 24.32
CA LYS A 124 -2.99 19.99 25.69
C LYS A 124 -3.03 18.47 25.67
N TRP A 125 -2.24 17.86 26.53
CA TRP A 125 -2.24 16.42 26.77
C TRP A 125 -2.06 16.13 28.26
N THR A 126 -2.49 14.95 28.66
CA THR A 126 -2.34 14.45 30.04
C THR A 126 -1.92 12.99 29.96
N ILE A 127 -0.87 12.64 30.72
CA ILE A 127 -0.39 11.27 30.83
C ILE A 127 -0.87 10.70 32.16
N GLN A 128 -1.45 9.51 32.10
CA GLN A 128 -1.90 8.74 33.27
C GLN A 128 -1.06 7.47 33.38
N ALA A 129 0.03 7.56 34.12
CA ALA A 129 0.96 6.47 34.41
C ALA A 129 1.79 6.82 35.64
N ASP A 130 2.57 5.87 36.14
CA ASP A 130 3.56 6.14 37.15
C ASP A 130 4.73 6.93 36.55
N LYS A 131 5.29 7.85 37.33
CA LYS A 131 6.40 8.68 36.91
C LYS A 131 7.66 8.25 37.67
N ASP A 132 8.74 7.99 36.92
CA ASP A 132 10.04 7.74 37.53
C ASP A 132 10.54 9.04 38.17
N PRO A 133 10.79 9.06 39.50
CA PRO A 133 11.18 10.29 40.23
C PRO A 133 12.61 10.72 39.90
N ILE A 134 13.47 9.85 39.38
CA ILE A 134 14.88 10.13 39.08
C ILE A 134 15.01 10.64 37.63
N LEU A 135 14.38 9.95 36.71
CA LEU A 135 14.45 10.27 35.26
C LEU A 135 13.39 11.29 34.86
N ASP A 136 12.44 11.59 35.71
CA ASP A 136 11.26 12.43 35.41
C ASP A 136 10.48 11.98 34.18
N THR A 137 10.39 10.63 33.95
CA THR A 137 9.79 9.99 32.79
C THR A 137 8.53 9.25 33.16
N TRP A 138 7.57 9.14 32.21
CA TRP A 138 6.41 8.27 32.35
C TRP A 138 6.80 6.83 32.09
N MET A 139 6.50 5.93 33.02
CA MET A 139 6.98 4.55 32.96
C MET A 139 5.95 3.58 32.39
N SER A 140 6.40 2.79 31.41
CA SER A 140 5.73 1.56 31.01
C SER A 140 6.22 0.41 31.90
N ILE A 141 5.43 0.06 32.92
CA ILE A 141 5.76 -1.01 33.87
C ILE A 141 5.44 -2.37 33.21
N ASN A 142 6.45 -3.23 33.09
CA ASN A 142 6.33 -4.57 32.50
C ASN A 142 5.71 -4.58 31.09
N GLY A 143 5.95 -3.51 30.29
CA GLY A 143 5.37 -3.37 28.95
C GLY A 143 3.88 -3.03 28.95
N GLY A 144 3.29 -2.71 30.10
CA GLY A 144 1.90 -2.28 30.23
C GLY A 144 1.63 -0.93 29.54
N PRO A 145 0.37 -0.67 29.13
CA PRO A 145 0.03 0.55 28.42
C PRO A 145 0.09 1.78 29.35
N ILE A 146 0.55 2.88 28.77
CA ILE A 146 0.49 4.24 29.36
C ILE A 146 -0.74 4.92 28.73
N ASN A 147 -1.67 5.42 29.51
CA ASN A 147 -2.80 6.17 29.01
C ASN A 147 -2.39 7.60 28.65
N VAL A 148 -2.66 8.01 27.42
CA VAL A 148 -2.37 9.35 26.89
C VAL A 148 -3.68 9.99 26.43
N LEU A 149 -4.09 11.03 27.14
CA LEU A 149 -5.22 11.89 26.76
C LEU A 149 -4.66 13.03 25.90
N ALA A 150 -4.84 12.97 24.59
CA ALA A 150 -4.28 13.94 23.64
C ALA A 150 -5.13 13.99 22.36
N PRO A 151 -5.04 15.04 21.54
CA PRO A 151 -5.75 15.15 20.26
C PRO A 151 -5.10 14.29 19.15
N ILE A 152 -4.65 13.08 19.47
CA ILE A 152 -4.03 12.11 18.57
C ILE A 152 -5.09 11.08 18.16
N LEU A 153 -5.04 10.62 16.89
CA LEU A 153 -5.98 9.63 16.34
C LEU A 153 -7.47 10.01 16.53
N LYS A 154 -7.75 11.29 16.52
CA LYS A 154 -9.12 11.80 16.49
C LYS A 154 -9.75 11.60 15.11
N GLU A 155 -8.93 11.71 14.09
CA GLU A 155 -9.27 11.50 12.68
C GLU A 155 -8.13 10.77 11.98
N GLY A 156 -8.40 10.19 10.81
CA GLY A 156 -7.37 9.61 9.96
C GLY A 156 -6.39 10.64 9.43
N GLY A 157 -5.31 10.18 8.81
CA GLY A 157 -4.31 11.00 8.17
C GLY A 157 -2.88 10.66 8.53
N LEU A 158 -1.97 11.46 8.01
CA LEU A 158 -0.53 11.31 8.17
C LEU A 158 -0.06 11.95 9.48
N TYR A 159 0.51 11.15 10.38
CA TYR A 159 1.08 11.57 11.65
C TYR A 159 2.60 11.50 11.58
N HIS A 160 3.28 12.60 11.90
CA HIS A 160 4.73 12.60 12.09
C HIS A 160 5.05 12.37 13.57
N ILE A 161 5.86 11.34 13.83
CA ILE A 161 6.32 10.97 15.16
C ILE A 161 7.84 11.14 15.20
N HIS A 162 8.30 12.17 15.89
CA HIS A 162 9.71 12.39 16.15
C HIS A 162 10.09 11.81 17.50
N MET A 163 11.19 11.07 17.55
CA MET A 163 11.67 10.42 18.76
C MET A 163 13.15 10.72 18.98
N GLU A 164 13.49 11.12 20.20
CA GLU A 164 14.88 11.28 20.64
C GLU A 164 15.16 10.34 21.80
N MET A 165 16.22 9.55 21.71
CA MET A 165 16.63 8.67 22.80
C MET A 165 17.41 9.48 23.82
N GLU A 166 16.85 9.61 25.04
CA GLU A 166 17.49 10.36 26.12
C GLU A 166 18.49 9.51 26.89
N THR A 167 18.15 8.24 27.13
CA THR A 167 19.04 7.30 27.83
C THR A 167 18.94 5.91 27.23
N ILE A 168 20.00 5.11 27.40
CA ILE A 168 20.02 3.67 27.15
C ILE A 168 20.65 2.96 28.36
N ASN A 169 20.13 1.78 28.76
CA ASN A 169 20.49 1.08 29.99
C ASN A 169 20.33 1.94 31.26
N PHE A 170 19.45 2.96 31.22
CA PHE A 170 19.29 3.97 32.26
C PHE A 170 20.62 4.57 32.73
N LEU A 171 21.48 4.90 31.76
CA LEU A 171 22.77 5.55 32.04
C LEU A 171 22.56 6.79 32.92
N VAL A 172 23.46 6.98 33.87
CA VAL A 172 23.45 8.14 34.79
C VAL A 172 23.64 9.46 34.02
N THR A 173 24.32 9.40 32.87
CA THR A 173 24.53 10.57 32.01
C THR A 173 23.64 10.40 30.77
N PRO A 174 22.58 11.20 30.61
CA PRO A 174 21.77 11.25 29.40
C PRO A 174 22.58 11.63 28.17
N PHE A 175 22.08 11.26 26.97
CA PHE A 175 22.64 11.83 25.77
C PHE A 175 22.41 13.34 25.72
N THR A 176 23.35 14.06 25.12
CA THR A 176 23.14 15.48 24.82
C THR A 176 22.27 15.63 23.57
N PRO A 177 21.60 16.77 23.33
CA PRO A 177 20.79 16.98 22.12
C PRO A 177 21.55 16.72 20.82
N ASP A 178 22.88 16.92 20.81
CA ASP A 178 23.73 16.69 19.63
C ASP A 178 24.12 15.22 19.44
N THR A 179 24.09 14.42 20.50
CA THR A 179 24.51 13.01 20.49
C THR A 179 23.34 12.04 20.61
N ALA A 180 22.15 12.53 20.94
CA ALA A 180 20.95 11.73 21.09
C ALA A 180 20.59 11.08 19.73
N PRO A 181 20.42 9.74 19.68
CA PRO A 181 19.84 9.08 18.51
C PRO A 181 18.44 9.62 18.23
N LYS A 182 18.21 10.05 16.99
CA LYS A 182 16.94 10.61 16.53
C LYS A 182 16.29 9.71 15.50
N PHE A 183 14.98 9.61 15.58
CA PHE A 183 14.19 8.78 14.69
C PHE A 183 12.95 9.56 14.27
N ASP A 184 12.67 9.57 12.97
CA ASP A 184 11.49 10.21 12.41
C ASP A 184 10.63 9.17 11.70
N SER A 185 9.36 9.14 12.04
CA SER A 185 8.34 8.26 11.47
C SER A 185 7.20 9.08 10.89
N TYR A 186 6.69 8.66 9.73
CA TYR A 186 5.49 9.21 9.10
C TYR A 186 4.47 8.09 8.94
N LEU A 187 3.60 7.94 9.93
CA LEU A 187 2.59 6.88 9.93
C LEU A 187 1.24 7.40 9.43
N SER A 188 0.65 6.64 8.53
CA SER A 188 -0.70 6.90 8.04
C SER A 188 -1.72 6.04 8.75
N VAL A 189 -2.86 6.66 9.05
CA VAL A 189 -4.07 5.97 9.50
C VAL A 189 -5.17 6.33 8.52
N GLY A 190 -5.84 5.33 7.97
CA GLY A 190 -6.90 5.53 7.00
C GLY A 190 -8.03 6.39 7.57
N ASP A 191 -8.60 7.23 6.72
CA ASP A 191 -9.78 8.04 7.04
C ASP A 191 -10.93 7.68 6.10
N ILE A 192 -12.10 7.46 6.69
CA ILE A 192 -13.32 7.14 5.94
C ILE A 192 -14.18 8.39 5.85
N SER A 193 -14.48 8.82 4.63
CA SER A 193 -15.39 9.94 4.36
C SER A 193 -16.58 9.49 3.53
N ASN A 194 -17.78 9.89 3.97
CA ASN A 194 -19.03 9.56 3.29
C ASN A 194 -19.55 10.76 2.51
N HIS A 195 -19.95 10.53 1.27
CA HIS A 195 -20.42 11.56 0.35
C HIS A 195 -21.71 11.14 -0.33
N THR A 196 -22.61 12.11 -0.55
CA THR A 196 -23.83 11.87 -1.32
C THR A 196 -23.66 12.45 -2.72
N ILE A 197 -23.80 11.59 -3.73
CA ILE A 197 -23.86 11.97 -5.14
C ILE A 197 -25.31 12.09 -5.54
N THR A 198 -25.72 13.26 -6.02
CA THR A 198 -27.06 13.47 -6.59
C THR A 198 -27.00 13.45 -8.11
N PHE A 199 -27.72 12.51 -8.71
CA PHE A 199 -27.81 12.36 -10.17
C PHE A 199 -29.22 11.98 -10.59
N ASN A 200 -29.82 12.66 -11.56
CA ASN A 200 -31.19 12.43 -12.04
C ASN A 200 -32.22 12.33 -10.93
N ASN A 201 -32.17 13.22 -9.93
CA ASN A 201 -33.02 13.27 -8.73
C ASN A 201 -32.88 12.05 -7.78
N ASN A 202 -31.91 11.20 -7.98
CA ASN A 202 -31.56 10.11 -7.06
C ASN A 202 -30.30 10.46 -6.26
N ASN A 203 -30.25 9.99 -5.02
CA ASN A 203 -29.10 10.13 -4.15
C ASN A 203 -28.39 8.79 -4.02
N TYR A 204 -27.09 8.81 -4.22
CA TYR A 204 -26.19 7.67 -4.10
C TYR A 204 -25.13 7.95 -3.04
N ASN A 205 -25.01 7.09 -2.06
CA ASN A 205 -23.99 7.22 -1.02
C ASN A 205 -22.70 6.58 -1.52
N SER A 206 -21.66 7.37 -1.66
CA SER A 206 -20.29 6.96 -1.99
C SER A 206 -19.44 7.10 -0.75
N GLU A 207 -18.48 6.20 -0.59
CA GLU A 207 -17.50 6.25 0.50
C GLU A 207 -16.10 6.35 -0.12
N ILE A 208 -15.26 7.23 0.43
CA ILE A 208 -13.84 7.29 0.08
C ILE A 208 -13.03 6.91 1.31
N ILE A 209 -12.15 5.93 1.15
CA ILE A 209 -11.17 5.55 2.17
C ILE A 209 -9.80 5.95 1.65
N SER A 210 -9.20 6.94 2.29
CA SER A 210 -7.80 7.29 2.07
C SER A 210 -6.94 6.60 3.12
N TYR A 211 -5.93 5.85 2.68
CA TYR A 211 -4.96 5.20 3.58
C TYR A 211 -3.69 6.05 3.77
N TYR A 212 -3.64 7.25 3.18
CA TYR A 212 -2.50 8.15 3.29
C TYR A 212 -2.78 9.32 4.23
N ASP A 213 -3.70 10.21 3.85
CA ASP A 213 -4.11 11.35 4.67
C ASP A 213 -5.61 11.60 4.50
N LYS A 214 -6.21 12.32 5.42
CA LYS A 214 -7.61 12.71 5.34
C LYS A 214 -7.88 13.56 4.11
N ILE A 215 -8.92 13.24 3.36
CA ILE A 215 -9.31 14.06 2.21
C ILE A 215 -9.85 15.43 2.66
N ASN A 216 -9.68 16.43 1.80
CA ASN A 216 -10.22 17.77 2.01
C ASN A 216 -11.75 17.81 1.86
N ASN A 217 -12.36 18.89 2.33
CA ASN A 217 -13.81 19.10 2.20
C ASN A 217 -14.20 19.67 0.82
N ASP A 218 -13.57 19.17 -0.25
CA ASP A 218 -13.76 19.63 -1.63
C ASP A 218 -14.31 18.55 -2.56
N PHE A 219 -14.86 17.47 -1.98
CA PHE A 219 -15.54 16.45 -2.76
C PHE A 219 -16.62 17.06 -3.65
N SER A 220 -16.62 16.70 -4.92
CA SER A 220 -17.60 17.15 -5.90
C SER A 220 -17.91 16.08 -6.93
N PHE A 221 -19.10 16.15 -7.51
CA PHE A 221 -19.55 15.32 -8.62
C PHE A 221 -20.02 16.19 -9.78
N ASP A 222 -19.42 16.02 -10.95
CA ASP A 222 -19.86 16.67 -12.19
C ASP A 222 -20.80 15.72 -12.96
N PRO A 223 -22.13 15.97 -12.99
CA PRO A 223 -23.07 15.09 -13.65
C PRO A 223 -22.94 15.08 -15.17
N SER A 224 -22.36 16.13 -15.78
CA SER A 224 -22.19 16.21 -17.23
C SER A 224 -21.08 15.29 -17.73
N LYS A 225 -20.10 14.99 -16.87
CA LYS A 225 -18.95 14.12 -17.16
C LYS A 225 -19.03 12.79 -16.42
N LEU A 226 -20.01 12.60 -15.55
CA LEU A 226 -20.04 11.51 -14.58
C LEU A 226 -18.70 11.42 -13.82
N GLN A 227 -18.21 12.56 -13.30
CA GLN A 227 -16.89 12.66 -12.71
C GLN A 227 -16.96 12.95 -11.21
N ILE A 228 -16.32 12.09 -10.43
CA ILE A 228 -16.01 12.32 -9.01
C ILE A 228 -14.67 13.06 -8.94
N SER A 229 -14.59 14.09 -8.10
CA SER A 229 -13.35 14.83 -7.84
C SER A 229 -13.21 15.11 -6.35
N TYR A 230 -12.00 14.96 -5.83
CA TYR A 230 -11.63 15.29 -4.45
C TYR A 230 -10.13 15.52 -4.36
N SER A 231 -9.68 16.07 -3.25
CA SER A 231 -8.25 16.22 -2.99
C SER A 231 -7.88 15.79 -1.57
N MET A 232 -6.59 15.53 -1.36
CA MET A 232 -6.00 15.36 -0.04
C MET A 232 -4.73 16.20 0.10
N PRO A 233 -4.32 16.57 1.34
CA PRO A 233 -3.03 17.22 1.60
C PRO A 233 -1.88 16.33 1.15
N PHE A 234 -0.87 16.92 0.50
CA PHE A 234 0.36 16.22 0.13
C PHE A 234 1.54 17.17 0.01
N ASP A 235 2.64 16.81 0.66
CA ASP A 235 3.91 17.54 0.51
C ASP A 235 4.73 16.96 -0.65
N TRP A 236 4.81 17.72 -1.74
CA TRP A 236 5.55 17.35 -2.95
C TRP A 236 7.06 17.50 -2.84
N ASN A 237 7.59 17.79 -1.64
CA ASN A 237 9.03 17.78 -1.41
C ASN A 237 9.55 16.33 -1.35
N THR A 238 10.02 15.83 -2.50
CA THR A 238 10.47 14.44 -2.64
C THR A 238 11.70 14.10 -1.81
N THR A 239 12.45 15.09 -1.31
CA THR A 239 13.59 14.83 -0.40
C THR A 239 13.17 14.19 0.91
N ARG A 240 11.92 14.41 1.35
CA ARG A 240 11.35 13.83 2.56
C ARG A 240 11.31 12.30 2.53
N PHE A 241 11.12 11.71 1.36
CA PHE A 241 11.04 10.26 1.16
C PHE A 241 12.09 9.72 0.17
N GLN A 242 13.20 10.47 -0.05
CA GLN A 242 14.24 10.07 -1.02
C GLN A 242 14.77 8.65 -0.71
N ASP A 243 15.03 8.36 0.55
CA ASP A 243 15.57 7.09 1.05
C ASP A 243 14.52 6.22 1.75
N ARG A 244 13.22 6.53 1.56
CA ARG A 244 12.11 5.84 2.19
C ARG A 244 11.07 5.44 1.17
N PRO A 245 10.40 4.29 1.32
CA PRO A 245 9.21 3.99 0.55
C PRO A 245 8.10 4.97 0.93
N ILE A 246 7.31 5.34 -0.08
CA ILE A 246 6.04 6.06 0.09
C ILE A 246 4.98 5.33 -0.72
N PHE A 247 3.80 5.23 -0.17
CA PHE A 247 2.66 4.58 -0.81
C PHE A 247 1.38 5.35 -0.54
N VAL A 248 0.67 5.69 -1.60
CA VAL A 248 -0.66 6.31 -1.53
C VAL A 248 -1.67 5.30 -2.02
N HIS A 249 -2.64 4.98 -1.20
CA HIS A 249 -3.75 4.10 -1.53
C HIS A 249 -5.06 4.82 -1.24
N GLU A 250 -5.89 4.95 -2.27
CA GLU A 250 -7.25 5.47 -2.18
C GLU A 250 -8.22 4.39 -2.65
N GLU A 251 -9.33 4.24 -1.95
CA GLU A 251 -10.48 3.44 -2.38
C GLU A 251 -11.70 4.34 -2.53
N ILE A 252 -12.34 4.27 -3.69
CA ILE A 252 -13.59 4.96 -3.97
C ILE A 252 -14.67 3.90 -4.11
N HIS A 253 -15.56 3.81 -3.13
CA HIS A 253 -16.68 2.88 -3.09
C HIS A 253 -17.90 3.53 -3.74
N ILE A 254 -18.38 2.96 -4.83
CA ILE A 254 -19.50 3.48 -5.61
C ILE A 254 -20.62 2.45 -5.57
N PRO A 255 -21.83 2.80 -5.09
CA PRO A 255 -22.91 1.83 -4.96
C PRO A 255 -23.35 1.31 -6.33
N LYS A 256 -23.52 0.00 -6.45
CA LYS A 256 -23.97 -0.68 -7.68
C LYS A 256 -25.35 -0.22 -8.16
N SER A 257 -26.12 0.43 -7.27
CA SER A 257 -27.39 1.07 -7.67
C SER A 257 -27.20 2.29 -8.56
N PHE A 258 -25.99 2.90 -8.58
CA PHE A 258 -25.64 3.99 -9.50
C PHE A 258 -25.16 3.43 -10.82
N LYS A 259 -26.08 2.86 -11.60
CA LYS A 259 -25.79 2.10 -12.81
C LYS A 259 -25.06 2.89 -13.89
N GLU A 260 -25.40 4.18 -14.06
CA GLU A 260 -24.73 5.04 -15.04
C GLU A 260 -23.22 5.16 -14.78
N PHE A 261 -22.80 4.98 -13.54
CA PHE A 261 -21.40 4.98 -13.15
C PHE A 261 -20.80 3.56 -13.11
N THR A 262 -21.58 2.54 -12.70
CA THR A 262 -21.06 1.21 -12.37
C THR A 262 -21.31 0.13 -13.43
N ASP A 263 -22.18 0.36 -14.42
CA ASP A 263 -22.44 -0.63 -15.50
C ASP A 263 -21.27 -0.71 -16.52
N THR A 264 -20.21 0.07 -16.32
CA THR A 264 -18.97 -0.02 -17.09
C THR A 264 -17.92 -0.82 -16.31
N PRO A 265 -17.18 -1.73 -16.98
CA PRO A 265 -16.10 -2.46 -16.33
C PRO A 265 -14.81 -1.65 -16.17
N THR A 266 -14.74 -0.44 -16.72
CA THR A 266 -13.52 0.37 -16.76
C THR A 266 -13.77 1.81 -16.35
N TYR A 267 -12.73 2.41 -15.78
CA TYR A 267 -12.69 3.81 -15.36
C TYR A 267 -11.46 4.51 -15.92
N THR A 268 -11.56 5.83 -16.04
CA THR A 268 -10.41 6.72 -16.19
C THR A 268 -10.19 7.44 -14.88
N ALA A 269 -8.94 7.59 -14.49
CA ALA A 269 -8.56 8.38 -13.33
C ALA A 269 -7.40 9.30 -13.66
N SER A 270 -7.32 10.42 -12.96
CA SER A 270 -6.17 11.33 -13.02
C SER A 270 -5.80 11.86 -11.65
N MET A 271 -4.55 12.24 -11.49
CA MET A 271 -4.04 12.92 -10.31
C MET A 271 -3.26 14.16 -10.75
N ASN A 272 -3.65 15.35 -10.26
CA ASN A 272 -3.13 16.66 -10.69
C ASN A 272 -3.17 16.83 -12.23
N GLY A 273 -4.24 16.32 -12.87
CA GLY A 273 -4.39 16.35 -14.33
C GLY A 273 -3.57 15.31 -15.10
N ASN A 274 -2.72 14.54 -14.43
CA ASN A 274 -1.95 13.47 -15.08
C ASN A 274 -2.74 12.16 -15.02
N PRO A 275 -2.84 11.39 -16.12
CA PRO A 275 -3.60 10.14 -16.13
C PRO A 275 -3.00 9.07 -15.24
N ILE A 276 -3.88 8.38 -14.49
CA ILE A 276 -3.57 7.18 -13.72
C ILE A 276 -3.98 5.98 -14.56
N THR A 277 -3.05 5.12 -14.94
CA THR A 277 -3.28 3.99 -15.86
C THR A 277 -2.58 2.71 -15.41
N GLY A 278 -3.01 1.59 -15.95
CA GLY A 278 -2.42 0.26 -15.68
C GLY A 278 -2.59 -0.13 -14.21
N ARG A 279 -1.55 -0.68 -13.59
CA ARG A 279 -1.53 -1.18 -12.21
C ARG A 279 -1.92 -0.15 -11.13
N ARG A 280 -1.96 1.13 -11.49
CA ARG A 280 -2.27 2.23 -10.56
C ARG A 280 -3.76 2.44 -10.35
N LEU A 281 -4.59 1.94 -11.25
CA LEU A 281 -6.06 2.00 -11.17
C LEU A 281 -6.63 0.61 -11.33
N ILE A 282 -7.26 0.11 -10.28
CA ILE A 282 -7.87 -1.22 -10.25
C ILE A 282 -9.33 -1.06 -9.92
N VAL A 283 -10.19 -1.69 -10.70
CA VAL A 283 -11.64 -1.71 -10.46
C VAL A 283 -12.01 -3.06 -9.88
N ASP A 284 -12.61 -3.07 -8.69
CA ASP A 284 -13.04 -4.29 -7.99
C ASP A 284 -14.57 -4.28 -7.79
N PRO A 285 -15.33 -4.99 -8.63
CA PRO A 285 -16.77 -5.10 -8.48
C PRO A 285 -17.20 -6.27 -7.59
N TYR A 286 -16.27 -7.04 -7.00
CA TYR A 286 -16.55 -8.33 -6.38
C TYR A 286 -16.38 -8.35 -4.86
N SER A 287 -15.45 -7.58 -4.30
CA SER A 287 -15.13 -7.64 -2.87
C SER A 287 -16.27 -7.15 -1.97
N LEU A 288 -17.08 -6.22 -2.45
CA LEU A 288 -18.29 -5.76 -1.77
C LEU A 288 -19.54 -6.14 -2.57
N GLY A 289 -20.57 -6.64 -1.86
CA GLY A 289 -21.81 -7.10 -2.49
C GLY A 289 -22.61 -5.97 -3.16
N ASP A 290 -22.59 -4.78 -2.61
CA ASP A 290 -23.42 -3.63 -2.97
C ASP A 290 -22.65 -2.48 -3.64
N SER A 291 -21.33 -2.54 -3.70
CA SER A 291 -20.48 -1.47 -4.24
C SER A 291 -19.43 -1.99 -5.21
N VAL A 292 -19.00 -1.12 -6.12
CA VAL A 292 -17.79 -1.26 -6.92
C VAL A 292 -16.71 -0.43 -6.26
N ILE A 293 -15.51 -0.97 -6.10
CA ILE A 293 -14.37 -0.25 -5.54
C ILE A 293 -13.42 0.13 -6.68
N ALA A 294 -13.06 1.40 -6.76
CA ALA A 294 -11.94 1.85 -7.57
C ALA A 294 -10.74 2.09 -6.65
N HIS A 295 -9.68 1.29 -6.78
CA HIS A 295 -8.43 1.46 -6.06
C HIS A 295 -7.47 2.31 -6.87
N ILE A 296 -6.89 3.34 -6.25
CA ILE A 296 -5.77 4.11 -6.78
C ILE A 296 -4.54 3.76 -5.96
N LEU A 297 -3.51 3.21 -6.60
CA LEU A 297 -2.32 2.68 -5.95
C LEU A 297 -1.07 3.36 -6.53
N LEU A 298 -0.45 4.26 -5.77
CA LEU A 298 0.73 5.00 -6.20
C LEU A 298 1.93 4.67 -5.29
N ASN A 299 2.96 4.09 -5.87
CA ASN A 299 4.22 3.86 -5.17
C ASN A 299 5.19 5.04 -5.34
N LYS A 300 6.35 4.98 -4.70
CA LYS A 300 7.39 6.01 -4.76
C LYS A 300 7.75 6.43 -6.18
N ILE A 301 7.92 5.47 -7.10
CA ILE A 301 8.30 5.76 -8.49
C ILE A 301 7.19 6.53 -9.21
N ASP A 302 5.95 6.18 -8.95
CA ASP A 302 4.79 6.89 -9.50
C ASP A 302 4.76 8.33 -8.98
N ILE A 303 4.94 8.51 -7.67
CA ILE A 303 4.93 9.82 -7.00
C ILE A 303 6.10 10.68 -7.48
N ASP A 304 7.31 10.14 -7.57
CA ASP A 304 8.48 10.83 -8.12
C ASP A 304 8.26 11.29 -9.57
N ASN A 305 7.54 10.50 -10.37
CA ASN A 305 7.20 10.88 -11.74
C ASN A 305 6.14 11.98 -11.79
N PHE A 306 5.11 11.90 -10.96
CA PHE A 306 4.09 12.94 -10.86
C PHE A 306 4.65 14.25 -10.30
N ALA A 307 5.60 14.20 -9.37
CA ALA A 307 6.25 15.39 -8.82
C ALA A 307 6.94 16.24 -9.92
N LYS A 308 7.48 15.59 -10.97
CA LYS A 308 8.13 16.30 -12.10
C LYS A 308 7.16 17.13 -12.93
N THR A 309 5.87 16.78 -12.91
CA THR A 309 4.80 17.45 -13.70
C THR A 309 3.87 18.28 -12.82
N THR A 310 3.98 18.16 -11.50
CA THR A 310 3.17 18.93 -10.56
C THR A 310 3.66 20.38 -10.49
N LEU A 311 2.70 21.31 -10.48
CA LEU A 311 2.99 22.75 -10.45
C LEU A 311 3.72 23.12 -9.14
N PRO A 312 4.72 24.02 -9.20
CA PRO A 312 5.39 24.53 -8.01
C PRO A 312 4.41 25.14 -7.00
N GLY A 313 4.59 24.84 -5.72
CA GLY A 313 3.72 25.32 -4.65
C GLY A 313 2.40 24.56 -4.46
N LYS A 314 2.15 23.54 -5.26
CA LYS A 314 1.04 22.60 -5.03
C LYS A 314 1.28 21.85 -3.72
N ASN A 315 0.25 21.76 -2.88
CA ASN A 315 0.29 21.09 -1.56
C ASN A 315 -0.86 20.08 -1.39
N THR A 316 -1.42 19.63 -2.53
CA THR A 316 -2.49 18.62 -2.57
C THR A 316 -2.22 17.61 -3.69
N MET A 317 -2.79 16.41 -3.54
CA MET A 317 -3.10 15.49 -4.62
C MET A 317 -4.57 15.67 -4.97
N ASP A 318 -4.87 16.05 -6.21
CA ASP A 318 -6.24 16.22 -6.69
C ASP A 318 -6.60 15.03 -7.57
N PHE A 319 -7.55 14.24 -7.14
CA PHE A 319 -8.00 13.03 -7.83
C PHE A 319 -9.27 13.29 -8.63
N GLN A 320 -9.36 12.63 -9.78
CA GLN A 320 -10.58 12.57 -10.59
C GLN A 320 -10.81 11.13 -11.03
N LEU A 321 -12.07 10.69 -11.01
CA LEU A 321 -12.50 9.36 -11.44
C LEU A 321 -13.77 9.48 -12.27
N SER A 322 -13.81 8.82 -13.45
CA SER A 322 -14.99 8.78 -14.33
C SER A 322 -15.12 7.38 -14.93
N PRO A 323 -16.35 6.91 -15.23
CA PRO A 323 -16.54 5.72 -16.04
C PRO A 323 -15.97 5.95 -17.46
N ALA A 324 -15.46 4.86 -18.06
CA ALA A 324 -14.87 4.91 -19.41
C ALA A 324 -15.49 3.86 -20.30
N ALA A 325 -15.35 4.05 -21.61
CA ALA A 325 -15.66 2.98 -22.55
C ALA A 325 -14.78 1.75 -22.29
N PRO A 326 -15.29 0.52 -22.46
CA PRO A 326 -14.54 -0.69 -22.22
C PRO A 326 -13.24 -0.73 -23.05
N ASN A 327 -12.11 -0.67 -22.37
CA ASN A 327 -10.78 -0.89 -22.96
C ASN A 327 -9.98 -1.78 -21.98
N VAL A 328 -10.55 -2.93 -21.67
CA VAL A 328 -9.92 -3.88 -20.75
C VAL A 328 -8.81 -4.62 -21.48
N GLN A 329 -7.62 -4.60 -20.91
CA GLN A 329 -6.46 -5.34 -21.40
C GLN A 329 -5.97 -6.32 -20.32
N THR A 330 -5.40 -7.43 -20.75
CA THR A 330 -4.74 -8.35 -19.84
C THR A 330 -3.61 -7.63 -19.10
N SER A 331 -3.68 -7.65 -17.78
CA SER A 331 -2.68 -7.04 -16.92
C SER A 331 -1.32 -7.74 -17.07
N SER A 332 -0.26 -6.99 -17.26
CA SER A 332 1.12 -7.50 -17.30
C SER A 332 1.82 -7.45 -15.93
N SER A 333 1.29 -6.66 -15.01
CA SER A 333 1.74 -6.58 -13.61
C SER A 333 0.63 -6.03 -12.73
N VAL A 334 0.69 -6.39 -11.44
CA VAL A 334 -0.22 -5.92 -10.41
C VAL A 334 0.57 -5.49 -9.17
N LEU A 335 0.01 -4.59 -8.37
CA LEU A 335 0.49 -4.28 -7.02
C LEU A 335 -0.48 -4.86 -6.00
N THR A 336 0.04 -5.26 -4.84
CA THR A 336 -0.82 -5.61 -3.71
C THR A 336 -1.51 -4.36 -3.17
N ASP A 337 -2.71 -4.53 -2.62
CA ASP A 337 -3.53 -3.46 -2.04
C ASP A 337 -2.84 -2.73 -0.88
N PHE A 338 -1.92 -3.37 -0.16
CA PHE A 338 -1.02 -2.72 0.79
C PHE A 338 0.27 -2.16 0.15
N GLY A 339 0.43 -2.23 -1.18
CA GLY A 339 1.49 -1.59 -1.94
C GLY A 339 2.92 -2.05 -1.66
N GLY A 340 3.10 -3.03 -0.78
CA GLY A 340 4.44 -3.50 -0.41
C GLY A 340 5.10 -4.36 -1.48
N TRP A 341 4.31 -5.06 -2.28
CA TRP A 341 4.79 -6.04 -3.25
C TRP A 341 4.09 -5.88 -4.59
N GLY A 342 4.80 -6.24 -5.65
CA GLY A 342 4.28 -6.33 -7.00
C GLY A 342 4.51 -7.71 -7.60
N ILE A 343 3.68 -8.05 -8.59
CA ILE A 343 3.75 -9.31 -9.33
C ILE A 343 3.71 -9.01 -10.82
N LYS A 344 4.75 -9.40 -11.56
CA LYS A 344 4.73 -9.42 -13.03
C LYS A 344 4.06 -10.69 -13.51
N LEU A 345 3.18 -10.56 -14.49
CA LEU A 345 2.37 -11.63 -15.08
C LEU A 345 2.83 -11.90 -16.51
N GLY A 346 3.52 -12.99 -16.74
CA GLY A 346 4.00 -13.40 -18.06
C GLY A 346 3.25 -14.60 -18.58
N TRP A 347 2.49 -14.42 -19.67
CA TRP A 347 1.69 -15.49 -20.29
C TRP A 347 2.42 -16.16 -21.45
N SER A 348 2.26 -17.48 -21.55
CA SER A 348 2.70 -18.27 -22.69
C SER A 348 1.60 -19.28 -23.06
N PRO A 349 0.98 -19.16 -24.24
CA PRO A 349 1.21 -18.11 -25.25
C PRO A 349 0.87 -16.71 -24.71
N MET A 350 1.42 -15.67 -25.34
CA MET A 350 1.15 -14.27 -24.92
C MET A 350 -0.33 -13.93 -24.97
N GLN A 351 -1.04 -14.48 -25.95
CA GLN A 351 -2.50 -14.39 -26.05
C GLN A 351 -3.11 -15.63 -25.39
N ILE A 352 -3.80 -15.40 -24.29
CA ILE A 352 -4.49 -16.46 -23.55
C ILE A 352 -5.63 -17.01 -24.40
N THR A 353 -5.78 -18.33 -24.44
CA THR A 353 -6.85 -19.02 -25.15
C THR A 353 -7.70 -19.85 -24.19
N ALA A 354 -9.02 -19.86 -24.42
CA ALA A 354 -9.94 -20.69 -23.64
C ALA A 354 -9.80 -22.19 -24.01
N ASP A 355 -10.22 -23.05 -23.07
CA ASP A 355 -10.21 -24.52 -23.19
C ASP A 355 -8.82 -25.10 -23.52
N THR A 356 -7.77 -24.34 -23.27
CA THR A 356 -6.40 -24.78 -23.48
C THR A 356 -5.56 -24.49 -22.25
N GLN A 357 -4.45 -25.21 -22.12
CA GLN A 357 -3.50 -24.99 -21.05
C GLN A 357 -2.61 -23.81 -21.39
N ASN A 358 -2.73 -22.74 -20.63
CA ASN A 358 -1.87 -21.56 -20.70
C ASN A 358 -0.85 -21.60 -19.55
N SER A 359 0.35 -21.15 -19.79
CA SER A 359 1.38 -21.03 -18.74
C SER A 359 1.44 -19.60 -18.22
N LEU A 360 1.28 -19.40 -16.93
CA LEU A 360 1.42 -18.12 -16.23
C LEU A 360 2.70 -18.12 -15.43
N LYS A 361 3.70 -17.36 -15.87
CA LYS A 361 4.90 -17.07 -15.09
C LYS A 361 4.64 -15.89 -14.19
N LEU A 362 4.86 -16.07 -12.88
CA LEU A 362 4.79 -15.05 -11.85
C LEU A 362 6.20 -14.65 -11.44
N THR A 363 6.47 -13.35 -11.35
CA THR A 363 7.72 -12.83 -10.78
C THR A 363 7.36 -11.79 -9.73
N PHE A 364 7.66 -12.10 -8.48
CA PHE A 364 7.41 -11.24 -7.35
C PHE A 364 8.54 -10.24 -7.17
N PHE A 365 8.23 -9.00 -6.90
CA PHE A 365 9.21 -7.93 -6.71
C PHE A 365 8.79 -7.00 -5.57
N ASP A 366 9.77 -6.36 -4.95
CA ASP A 366 9.53 -5.28 -4.00
C ASP A 366 9.02 -4.05 -4.76
N ALA A 367 7.85 -3.54 -4.39
CA ALA A 367 7.19 -2.47 -5.12
C ALA A 367 7.90 -1.11 -5.03
N PHE A 368 8.84 -0.96 -4.07
CA PHE A 368 9.59 0.28 -3.87
C PHE A 368 10.92 0.28 -4.60
N THR A 369 11.62 -0.84 -4.58
CA THR A 369 12.94 -0.98 -5.20
C THR A 369 12.89 -1.56 -6.60
N GLU A 370 11.74 -2.11 -7.01
CA GLU A 370 11.53 -2.91 -8.23
C GLU A 370 12.47 -4.13 -8.35
N GLN A 371 13.17 -4.49 -7.26
CA GLN A 371 14.02 -5.66 -7.22
C GLN A 371 13.18 -6.93 -7.05
N GLN A 372 13.57 -7.98 -7.77
CA GLN A 372 12.95 -9.30 -7.58
C GLN A 372 13.17 -9.76 -6.15
N VAL A 373 12.13 -10.38 -5.57
CA VAL A 373 12.22 -11.02 -4.26
C VAL A 373 13.21 -12.16 -4.31
N ALA A 374 14.25 -12.10 -3.49
CA ALA A 374 15.25 -13.17 -3.41
C ALA A 374 14.78 -14.37 -2.57
N GLY A 375 13.84 -14.14 -1.66
CA GLY A 375 13.26 -15.17 -0.80
C GLY A 375 12.12 -15.95 -1.46
N ASP A 376 11.65 -16.98 -0.76
CA ASP A 376 10.47 -17.73 -1.20
C ASP A 376 9.20 -16.97 -0.87
N VAL A 377 8.22 -16.96 -1.79
CA VAL A 377 6.93 -16.30 -1.59
C VAL A 377 5.84 -17.36 -1.45
N ASN A 378 5.13 -17.36 -0.34
CA ASN A 378 3.93 -18.18 -0.15
C ASN A 378 2.71 -17.36 -0.58
N TYR A 379 1.87 -17.93 -1.43
CA TYR A 379 0.75 -17.20 -2.02
C TYR A 379 -0.40 -18.11 -2.44
N ASP A 380 -1.56 -17.51 -2.74
CA ASP A 380 -2.71 -18.18 -3.35
C ASP A 380 -3.08 -17.47 -4.64
N ILE A 381 -3.68 -18.18 -5.59
CA ILE A 381 -4.30 -17.63 -6.81
C ILE A 381 -5.78 -17.89 -6.80
N LYS A 382 -6.58 -16.90 -7.16
CA LYS A 382 -7.99 -17.01 -7.47
C LYS A 382 -8.28 -16.29 -8.78
N ILE A 383 -9.03 -16.93 -9.67
CA ILE A 383 -9.50 -16.30 -10.91
C ILE A 383 -11.03 -16.32 -10.91
N LEU A 384 -11.61 -15.14 -11.08
CA LEU A 384 -13.05 -14.90 -11.09
C LEU A 384 -13.52 -14.59 -12.50
N ASP A 385 -14.71 -15.07 -12.88
CA ASP A 385 -15.38 -14.65 -14.10
C ASP A 385 -16.01 -13.24 -13.94
N LYS A 386 -16.64 -12.73 -15.01
CA LYS A 386 -17.31 -11.43 -15.02
C LYS A 386 -18.45 -11.29 -14.00
N ASP A 387 -19.01 -12.40 -13.55
CA ASP A 387 -20.12 -12.46 -12.59
C ASP A 387 -19.63 -12.68 -11.15
N GLY A 388 -18.29 -12.74 -10.93
CA GLY A 388 -17.66 -12.96 -9.66
C GLY A 388 -17.58 -14.42 -9.21
N ASN A 389 -17.98 -15.38 -10.07
CA ASN A 389 -17.85 -16.79 -9.74
C ASN A 389 -16.39 -17.23 -9.88
N THR A 390 -15.97 -18.12 -9.00
CA THR A 390 -14.60 -18.65 -9.03
C THR A 390 -14.45 -19.63 -10.17
N ALA A 391 -13.63 -19.27 -11.16
CA ALA A 391 -13.23 -20.17 -12.26
C ALA A 391 -12.04 -21.04 -11.86
N ILE A 392 -11.08 -20.50 -11.12
CA ILE A 392 -9.88 -21.20 -10.63
C ILE A 392 -9.58 -20.76 -9.21
N SER A 393 -9.15 -21.70 -8.36
CA SER A 393 -8.67 -21.41 -7.02
C SER A 393 -7.55 -22.38 -6.65
N GLU A 394 -6.34 -21.87 -6.50
CA GLU A 394 -5.15 -22.61 -6.09
C GLU A 394 -4.60 -22.00 -4.81
N THR A 395 -4.33 -22.83 -3.80
CA THR A 395 -3.89 -22.38 -2.49
C THR A 395 -2.60 -23.05 -2.05
N GLY A 396 -1.84 -22.40 -1.17
CA GLY A 396 -0.59 -22.94 -0.61
C GLY A 396 0.55 -23.02 -1.63
N LEU A 397 0.51 -22.18 -2.65
CA LEU A 397 1.55 -22.11 -3.68
C LEU A 397 2.83 -21.46 -3.14
N LYS A 398 3.96 -21.79 -3.76
CA LYS A 398 5.28 -21.33 -3.33
C LYS A 398 6.15 -20.94 -4.51
N ALA A 399 6.43 -19.66 -4.64
CA ALA A 399 7.38 -19.12 -5.60
C ALA A 399 8.81 -19.14 -5.00
N LYS A 400 9.67 -20.02 -5.48
CA LYS A 400 11.05 -20.13 -5.02
C LYS A 400 11.89 -18.98 -5.58
N GLY A 401 12.56 -18.24 -4.68
CA GLY A 401 13.34 -17.06 -5.08
C GLY A 401 12.49 -16.03 -5.82
N GLY A 402 11.21 -15.90 -5.45
CA GLY A 402 10.29 -14.94 -6.04
C GLY A 402 9.81 -15.27 -7.45
N ILE A 403 9.99 -16.49 -7.94
CA ILE A 403 9.52 -16.91 -9.28
C ILE A 403 8.71 -18.21 -9.17
N ASP A 404 7.59 -18.26 -9.88
CA ASP A 404 6.81 -19.48 -10.05
C ASP A 404 6.15 -19.52 -11.45
N THR A 405 5.68 -20.70 -11.85
CA THR A 405 4.97 -20.90 -13.11
C THR A 405 3.78 -21.81 -12.85
N GLN A 406 2.59 -21.29 -13.14
CA GLN A 406 1.32 -21.99 -12.97
C GLN A 406 0.71 -22.36 -14.31
N SER A 407 -0.02 -23.47 -14.31
CA SER A 407 -0.74 -23.93 -15.47
C SER A 407 -2.21 -23.57 -15.31
N ILE A 408 -2.71 -22.71 -16.19
CA ILE A 408 -4.03 -22.11 -16.11
C ILE A 408 -4.86 -22.56 -17.32
N ASN A 409 -6.02 -23.15 -17.06
CA ASN A 409 -7.01 -23.48 -18.09
C ASN A 409 -8.33 -22.76 -17.77
N LEU A 410 -8.71 -21.81 -18.60
CA LEU A 410 -9.93 -21.03 -18.44
C LEU A 410 -11.03 -21.55 -19.35
N PRO A 411 -12.29 -21.74 -18.87
CA PRO A 411 -13.30 -22.52 -19.53
C PRO A 411 -13.94 -21.81 -20.73
N SER A 412 -13.79 -20.48 -20.85
CA SER A 412 -14.45 -19.71 -21.92
C SER A 412 -13.71 -18.44 -22.26
N ASN A 413 -14.03 -17.87 -23.39
CA ASN A 413 -13.60 -16.52 -23.76
C ASN A 413 -14.33 -15.49 -22.87
N GLY A 414 -13.70 -14.38 -22.62
CA GLY A 414 -14.28 -13.32 -21.80
C GLY A 414 -13.27 -12.52 -21.00
N ILE A 415 -13.79 -11.75 -20.06
CA ILE A 415 -12.99 -10.99 -19.10
C ILE A 415 -13.03 -11.74 -17.78
N TYR A 416 -11.87 -11.95 -17.21
CA TYR A 416 -11.67 -12.53 -15.89
C TYR A 416 -10.86 -11.58 -15.01
N ARG A 417 -10.96 -11.76 -13.69
CA ARG A 417 -10.12 -11.12 -12.69
C ARG A 417 -9.20 -12.14 -12.07
N ILE A 418 -7.89 -11.88 -12.06
CA ILE A 418 -6.94 -12.64 -11.27
C ILE A 418 -6.67 -11.91 -9.95
N GLU A 419 -6.69 -12.66 -8.87
CA GLU A 419 -6.30 -12.25 -7.53
C GLU A 419 -5.14 -13.11 -7.06
N ILE A 420 -4.05 -12.48 -6.63
CA ILE A 420 -2.85 -13.14 -6.11
C ILE A 420 -2.66 -12.65 -4.68
N ASN A 421 -2.95 -13.52 -3.73
CA ASN A 421 -2.87 -13.21 -2.31
C ASN A 421 -1.54 -13.67 -1.73
N ILE A 422 -0.65 -12.73 -1.44
CA ILE A 422 0.64 -12.99 -0.80
C ILE A 422 0.40 -13.24 0.70
N LYS A 423 0.83 -14.42 1.19
CA LYS A 423 0.70 -14.83 2.60
C LYS A 423 1.94 -14.50 3.42
N SER A 424 3.10 -14.69 2.85
CA SER A 424 4.37 -14.35 3.49
C SER A 424 5.51 -14.39 2.48
N ILE A 425 6.57 -13.66 2.79
CA ILE A 425 7.86 -13.74 2.10
C ILE A 425 8.86 -14.36 3.05
N VAL A 426 9.53 -15.43 2.63
CA VAL A 426 10.45 -16.19 3.48
C VAL A 426 11.87 -15.85 3.09
N ASN A 427 12.57 -15.07 3.92
CA ASN A 427 13.98 -14.73 3.73
C ASN A 427 14.82 -15.47 4.78
N ASN A 428 15.85 -16.18 4.35
CA ASN A 428 16.73 -16.96 5.24
C ASN A 428 15.98 -17.89 6.20
N GLY A 429 14.89 -18.50 5.72
CA GLY A 429 14.07 -19.41 6.51
C GLY A 429 13.06 -18.76 7.46
N LEU A 430 13.01 -17.42 7.51
CA LEU A 430 12.12 -16.67 8.39
C LEU A 430 11.00 -15.99 7.59
N PRO A 431 9.71 -16.24 7.92
CA PRO A 431 8.60 -15.63 7.24
C PRO A 431 8.43 -14.16 7.64
N ASP A 432 8.30 -13.29 6.65
CA ASP A 432 7.89 -11.90 6.78
C ASP A 432 6.44 -11.79 6.28
N SER A 433 5.54 -11.38 7.17
CA SER A 433 4.12 -11.14 6.86
C SER A 433 3.79 -9.64 6.86
N THR A 434 4.80 -8.79 6.88
CA THR A 434 4.60 -7.34 6.74
C THR A 434 4.35 -6.98 5.27
N ARG A 435 3.56 -5.96 5.02
CA ARG A 435 3.24 -5.45 3.67
C ARG A 435 2.62 -6.50 2.73
N ILE A 436 2.11 -7.62 3.24
CA ILE A 436 1.37 -8.60 2.45
C ILE A 436 0.03 -8.01 2.00
N GLY A 437 -0.58 -8.59 0.98
CA GLY A 437 -1.87 -8.15 0.44
C GLY A 437 -2.23 -8.88 -0.83
N ILE A 438 -3.30 -8.42 -1.48
CA ILE A 438 -3.84 -9.03 -2.68
C ILE A 438 -3.54 -8.14 -3.89
N GLY A 439 -2.79 -8.68 -4.86
CA GLY A 439 -2.62 -8.08 -6.17
C GLY A 439 -3.78 -8.49 -7.08
N ARG A 440 -4.45 -7.51 -7.69
CA ARG A 440 -5.60 -7.72 -8.58
C ARG A 440 -5.30 -7.24 -9.98
N GLY A 441 -5.72 -8.03 -10.99
CA GLY A 441 -5.52 -7.68 -12.39
C GLY A 441 -6.59 -8.29 -13.30
N ASP A 442 -6.72 -7.74 -14.49
CA ASP A 442 -7.68 -8.23 -15.48
C ASP A 442 -7.01 -9.16 -16.49
N LEU A 443 -7.71 -10.21 -16.87
CA LEU A 443 -7.34 -11.15 -17.93
C LEU A 443 -8.39 -11.08 -19.04
N VAL A 444 -7.96 -10.87 -20.27
CA VAL A 444 -8.83 -10.84 -21.43
C VAL A 444 -8.52 -12.02 -22.32
N ILE A 445 -9.52 -12.89 -22.49
CA ILE A 445 -9.48 -13.98 -23.44
C ILE A 445 -10.35 -13.58 -24.62
N PRO A 446 -9.74 -13.17 -25.73
CA PRO A 446 -10.50 -12.73 -26.90
C PRO A 446 -11.34 -13.88 -27.43
N SER A 447 -12.56 -13.57 -27.82
CA SER A 447 -13.30 -14.47 -28.67
C SER A 447 -12.45 -14.71 -29.90
N THR A 448 -12.16 -15.96 -30.22
CA THR A 448 -11.65 -16.29 -31.55
C THR A 448 -12.72 -15.84 -32.55
N VAL A 449 -12.57 -14.61 -33.01
CA VAL A 449 -13.19 -14.26 -34.28
C VAL A 449 -12.53 -15.25 -35.24
N THR A 450 -13.25 -16.28 -35.68
CA THR A 450 -12.90 -16.94 -36.92
C THR A 450 -12.74 -15.79 -37.89
N SER A 451 -11.54 -15.41 -38.16
CA SER A 451 -11.25 -14.43 -39.18
C SER A 451 -11.84 -15.09 -40.45
N ASP A 452 -13.05 -14.65 -40.82
CA ASP A 452 -13.30 -14.57 -42.22
C ASP A 452 -12.06 -13.86 -42.74
N THR A 453 -11.22 -14.62 -43.41
CA THR A 453 -9.99 -14.16 -44.00
C THR A 453 -10.31 -12.84 -44.68
N VAL A 454 -10.01 -11.73 -44.01
CA VAL A 454 -9.84 -10.49 -44.75
C VAL A 454 -8.73 -10.84 -45.69
N LYS A 455 -9.10 -11.17 -46.93
CA LYS A 455 -8.17 -11.31 -48.02
C LYS A 455 -7.49 -9.96 -48.06
N VAL A 456 -6.32 -9.87 -47.38
CA VAL A 456 -5.40 -8.78 -47.64
C VAL A 456 -5.25 -8.81 -49.16
N PRO A 457 -5.61 -7.74 -49.88
CA PRO A 457 -5.46 -7.73 -51.32
C PRO A 457 -4.01 -8.09 -51.58
N GLU A 458 -3.73 -9.27 -52.12
CA GLU A 458 -2.39 -9.61 -52.57
C GLU A 458 -2.05 -8.49 -53.52
N PHE A 459 -1.05 -7.71 -53.17
CA PHE A 459 -0.52 -6.72 -54.08
C PHE A 459 -0.15 -7.49 -55.34
N GLY A 460 -0.98 -7.41 -56.35
CA GLY A 460 -0.80 -8.18 -57.56
C GLY A 460 0.58 -7.90 -58.14
N PRO A 461 1.09 -8.77 -59.03
CA PRO A 461 2.45 -8.68 -59.59
C PRO A 461 2.84 -7.27 -60.06
N VAL A 462 1.85 -6.47 -60.47
CA VAL A 462 2.04 -5.06 -60.88
C VAL A 462 2.45 -4.14 -59.75
N ALA A 463 1.89 -4.29 -58.52
CA ALA A 463 2.27 -3.47 -57.39
C ALA A 463 3.68 -3.81 -56.85
N SER A 464 4.04 -5.09 -56.90
CA SER A 464 5.41 -5.55 -56.60
C SER A 464 6.41 -4.99 -57.61
N LEU A 465 6.03 -4.95 -58.91
CA LEU A 465 6.86 -4.38 -59.96
C LEU A 465 7.05 -2.86 -59.78
N VAL A 466 5.98 -2.14 -59.42
CA VAL A 466 6.06 -0.69 -59.14
C VAL A 466 6.98 -0.41 -57.94
N LEU A 467 6.92 -1.23 -56.88
CA LEU A 467 7.79 -1.09 -55.71
C LEU A 467 9.25 -1.34 -56.08
N VAL A 468 9.55 -2.36 -56.87
CA VAL A 468 10.91 -2.66 -57.35
C VAL A 468 11.44 -1.52 -58.20
N ILE A 469 10.62 -0.98 -59.14
CA ILE A 469 11.01 0.16 -60.00
C ILE A 469 11.28 1.41 -59.13
N ALA A 470 10.48 1.68 -58.11
CA ALA A 470 10.68 2.79 -57.19
C ALA A 470 11.98 2.65 -56.41
N ILE A 471 12.30 1.47 -55.88
CA ILE A 471 13.53 1.20 -55.15
C ILE A 471 14.77 1.35 -56.06
N VAL A 472 14.73 0.78 -57.29
CA VAL A 472 15.79 0.89 -58.26
C VAL A 472 16.00 2.36 -58.68
N SER A 473 14.97 3.11 -58.86
CA SER A 473 15.04 4.55 -59.20
C SER A 473 15.69 5.37 -58.08
N VAL A 474 15.37 5.09 -56.79
CA VAL A 474 15.99 5.77 -55.65
C VAL A 474 17.47 5.41 -55.55
N VAL A 475 17.84 4.15 -55.73
CA VAL A 475 19.23 3.70 -55.71
C VAL A 475 20.04 4.33 -56.87
N ALA A 476 19.47 4.44 -58.08
CA ALA A 476 20.10 5.04 -59.24
C ALA A 476 20.33 6.57 -59.03
N VAL A 477 19.37 7.27 -58.42
CA VAL A 477 19.50 8.70 -58.16
C VAL A 477 20.55 8.95 -57.05
N THR A 478 20.56 8.12 -55.99
CA THR A 478 21.56 8.27 -54.91
C THR A 478 22.98 7.88 -55.36
N ALA A 479 23.14 6.94 -56.28
CA ALA A 479 24.42 6.61 -56.85
C ALA A 479 24.98 7.76 -57.74
N LYS A 480 24.08 8.46 -58.49
CA LYS A 480 24.47 9.57 -59.36
C LYS A 480 24.85 10.84 -58.59
N THR A 481 24.30 11.05 -57.39
CA THR A 481 24.66 12.19 -56.52
C THR A 481 25.96 12.02 -55.74
N ARG A 482 26.51 10.78 -55.64
CA ARG A 482 27.83 10.52 -55.04
C ARG A 482 29.02 10.57 -55.99
N LEU A 483 28.76 10.81 -57.27
CA LEU A 483 29.79 10.91 -58.34
C LEU A 483 29.93 12.33 -58.89
N ARG A 484 29.54 13.33 -58.15
CA ARG A 484 29.85 14.76 -58.42
C ARG A 484 30.55 15.38 -57.23
#